data_d8065f630f5cda5481dadd37591e60f7
#
_entry.id   d8065f630f5cda5481dadd37591e60f7
#
_cell.length_a   1.000
_cell.length_b   1.000
_cell.length_c   1.000
_cell.angle_alpha   90.00
_cell.angle_beta   90.00
_cell.angle_gamma   90.00
#
_symmetry.space_group_name_H-M   'P 1'
#
loop_
_entity.id
_entity.type
_entity.pdbx_description
1 polymer ?
#
loop_
_entity_poly.entity_id
_entity_poly.type
_entity_poly.pdbx_seq_one_letter_code
_entity_poly.pdbx_strand_id
1 'polypeptide(L)'
;FRQKSILGIEINKDMIKAVNGDFGGFTGHLDKYPNVEFVGDEARSYIQRMDSSRKFDIIQVSVIDNWSASASGSFVLMENALYTVECWKLLFSRLKPDGILTVTRFFRSTPMEHYRLRNICAEVLNSAGITDIRSHVMIINCQQRERIEDRSGTGTMLISKSPFTVNELNT
;
A
#
# COMPACT_ATOMS: atom_id res chain seq x y z
N PHE A 1 5.50 9.44 -16.71
CA PHE A 1 5.64 10.01 -15.34
C PHE A 1 7.10 9.85 -14.92
N ARG A 2 7.76 10.95 -14.55
CA ARG A 2 9.11 10.90 -13.96
C ARG A 2 8.97 11.11 -12.46
N GLN A 3 9.04 10.01 -11.68
CA GLN A 3 9.18 10.09 -10.23
C GLN A 3 10.53 10.70 -9.88
N LYS A 4 10.54 11.61 -8.89
CA LYS A 4 11.76 12.25 -8.38
C LYS A 4 12.61 11.26 -7.58
N SER A 5 11.95 10.39 -6.81
CA SER A 5 12.58 9.33 -6.04
C SER A 5 11.58 8.19 -5.78
N ILE A 6 12.10 6.97 -5.68
CA ILE A 6 11.35 5.76 -5.36
C ILE A 6 12.08 5.06 -4.22
N LEU A 7 11.34 4.68 -3.18
CA LEU A 7 11.81 3.84 -2.10
C LEU A 7 11.01 2.54 -2.09
N GLY A 8 11.65 1.42 -2.41
CA GLY A 8 11.10 0.09 -2.27
C GLY A 8 11.56 -0.55 -0.97
N ILE A 9 10.63 -1.00 -0.14
CA ILE A 9 10.95 -1.70 1.12
C ILE A 9 10.39 -3.12 0.99
N GLU A 10 11.26 -4.10 1.12
CA GLU A 10 10.92 -5.53 1.02
C GLU A 10 11.63 -6.29 2.13
N ILE A 11 10.88 -7.08 2.89
CA ILE A 11 11.42 -7.84 4.01
C ILE A 11 12.29 -9.01 3.54
N ASN A 12 11.92 -9.61 2.40
CA ASN A 12 12.65 -10.72 1.82
C ASN A 12 13.79 -10.19 0.91
N LYS A 13 15.00 -10.20 1.45
CA LYS A 13 16.20 -9.75 0.71
C LYS A 13 16.49 -10.59 -0.53
N ASP A 14 16.07 -11.85 -0.57
CA ASP A 14 16.24 -12.71 -1.73
C ASP A 14 15.35 -12.27 -2.89
N MET A 15 14.17 -11.69 -2.61
CA MET A 15 13.31 -11.07 -3.63
C MET A 15 14.01 -9.86 -4.25
N ILE A 16 14.61 -9.00 -3.43
CA ILE A 16 15.37 -7.84 -3.94
C ILE A 16 16.52 -8.32 -4.83
N LYS A 17 17.27 -9.34 -4.39
CA LYS A 17 18.37 -9.93 -5.14
C LYS A 17 17.89 -10.56 -6.44
N ALA A 18 16.82 -11.35 -6.40
CA ALA A 18 16.26 -11.98 -7.60
C ALA A 18 15.81 -10.93 -8.63
N VAL A 19 15.03 -9.93 -8.21
CA VAL A 19 14.50 -8.89 -9.11
C VAL A 19 15.61 -8.05 -9.74
N ASN A 20 16.62 -7.67 -8.99
CA ASN A 20 17.68 -6.76 -9.48
C ASN A 20 18.92 -7.49 -10.02
N GLY A 21 19.19 -8.72 -9.56
CA GLY A 21 20.30 -9.56 -9.98
C GLY A 21 19.87 -10.60 -11.01
N ASP A 22 19.30 -11.71 -10.56
CA ASP A 22 19.03 -12.89 -11.39
C ASP A 22 18.09 -12.57 -12.57
N PHE A 23 17.07 -11.76 -12.33
CA PHE A 23 16.12 -11.28 -13.34
C PHE A 23 16.35 -9.83 -13.76
N GLY A 24 17.49 -9.22 -13.38
CA GLY A 24 17.76 -7.81 -13.62
C GLY A 24 17.67 -7.40 -15.10
N GLY A 25 18.09 -8.26 -16.02
CA GLY A 25 17.94 -8.02 -17.46
C GLY A 25 16.47 -7.94 -17.91
N PHE A 26 15.57 -8.69 -17.29
CA PHE A 26 14.13 -8.65 -17.57
C PHE A 26 13.45 -7.46 -16.91
N THR A 27 13.79 -7.14 -15.67
CA THR A 27 13.20 -6.06 -14.89
C THR A 27 13.75 -4.68 -15.24
N GLY A 28 14.83 -4.61 -16.01
CA GLY A 28 15.49 -3.38 -16.41
C GLY A 28 16.45 -2.82 -15.34
N HIS A 29 16.94 -3.66 -14.41
CA HIS A 29 17.88 -3.28 -13.35
C HIS A 29 17.45 -2.00 -12.60
N LEU A 30 16.29 -2.04 -11.99
CA LEU A 30 15.70 -0.88 -11.29
C LEU A 30 16.62 -0.29 -10.21
N ASP A 31 17.46 -1.12 -9.59
CA ASP A 31 18.47 -0.73 -8.60
C ASP A 31 19.60 0.16 -9.17
N LYS A 32 19.79 0.17 -10.49
CA LYS A 32 20.80 1.01 -11.16
C LYS A 32 20.32 2.44 -11.45
N TYR A 33 19.05 2.71 -11.27
CA TYR A 33 18.54 4.08 -11.45
C TYR A 33 18.87 4.93 -10.21
N PRO A 34 19.46 6.15 -10.41
CA PRO A 34 19.98 6.97 -9.31
C PRO A 34 18.91 7.47 -8.33
N ASN A 35 17.66 7.43 -8.74
CA ASN A 35 16.50 7.86 -7.93
C ASN A 35 15.70 6.70 -7.35
N VAL A 36 16.20 5.46 -7.43
CA VAL A 36 15.55 4.24 -6.90
C VAL A 36 16.41 3.66 -5.80
N GLU A 37 15.82 3.48 -4.65
CA GLU A 37 16.43 2.90 -3.45
C GLU A 37 15.65 1.64 -3.07
N PHE A 38 16.36 0.52 -2.83
CA PHE A 38 15.78 -0.69 -2.26
C PHE A 38 16.32 -0.94 -0.86
N VAL A 39 15.43 -1.25 0.07
CA VAL A 39 15.77 -1.53 1.47
C VAL A 39 15.24 -2.90 1.86
N GLY A 40 16.14 -3.77 2.31
CA GLY A 40 15.80 -5.10 2.83
C GLY A 40 15.50 -5.03 4.33
N ASP A 41 14.27 -4.65 4.70
CA ASP A 41 13.85 -4.47 6.10
C ASP A 41 12.33 -4.66 6.24
N GLU A 42 11.84 -4.75 7.48
CA GLU A 42 10.42 -4.69 7.79
C GLU A 42 9.91 -3.26 7.64
N ALA A 43 8.86 -3.09 6.81
CA ALA A 43 8.44 -1.77 6.33
C ALA A 43 8.01 -0.82 7.45
N ARG A 44 7.20 -1.28 8.42
CA ARG A 44 6.72 -0.44 9.53
C ARG A 44 7.89 0.03 10.39
N SER A 45 8.78 -0.89 10.76
CA SER A 45 9.95 -0.60 11.59
C SER A 45 10.91 0.36 10.88
N TYR A 46 11.15 0.16 9.58
CA TYR A 46 11.99 1.06 8.80
C TYR A 46 11.40 2.47 8.72
N ILE A 47 10.13 2.60 8.36
CA ILE A 47 9.44 3.88 8.25
C ILE A 47 9.38 4.60 9.60
N GLN A 48 9.26 3.87 10.70
CA GLN A 48 9.27 4.45 12.05
C GLN A 48 10.62 5.08 12.40
N ARG A 49 11.73 4.43 12.01
CA ARG A 49 13.10 4.93 12.26
C ARG A 49 13.55 5.98 11.25
N MET A 50 12.89 6.08 10.11
CA MET A 50 13.24 7.03 9.06
C MET A 50 13.06 8.48 9.55
N ASP A 51 13.90 9.40 9.03
CA ASP A 51 13.77 10.82 9.31
C ASP A 51 12.33 11.31 9.10
N SER A 52 11.78 11.97 10.11
CA SER A 52 10.38 12.46 10.10
C SER A 52 10.12 13.54 9.05
N SER A 53 11.15 14.22 8.57
CA SER A 53 11.06 15.22 7.50
C SER A 53 10.84 14.58 6.12
N ARG A 54 11.24 13.32 5.93
CA ARG A 54 11.05 12.60 4.66
C ARG A 54 9.57 12.28 4.46
N LYS A 55 8.96 12.91 3.46
CA LYS A 55 7.54 12.78 3.10
C LYS A 55 7.39 12.29 1.66
N PHE A 56 6.29 11.61 1.40
CA PHE A 56 5.98 10.98 0.12
C PHE A 56 4.72 11.57 -0.51
N ASP A 57 4.72 11.65 -1.84
CA ASP A 57 3.53 11.97 -2.62
C ASP A 57 2.59 10.76 -2.65
N ILE A 58 3.16 9.55 -2.78
CA ILE A 58 2.41 8.29 -2.81
C ILE A 58 3.11 7.28 -1.91
N ILE A 59 2.35 6.62 -1.06
CA ILE A 59 2.76 5.40 -0.35
C ILE A 59 1.86 4.28 -0.85
N GLN A 60 2.47 3.22 -1.38
CA GLN A 60 1.75 2.08 -1.95
C GLN A 60 2.00 0.82 -1.13
N VAL A 61 0.92 0.19 -0.69
CA VAL A 61 0.88 -1.13 -0.04
C VAL A 61 0.10 -2.07 -0.96
N SER A 62 0.80 -2.94 -1.67
CA SER A 62 0.22 -3.71 -2.77
C SER A 62 0.32 -5.21 -2.52
N VAL A 63 -0.82 -5.85 -2.32
CA VAL A 63 -1.02 -7.32 -2.24
C VAL A 63 0.13 -8.06 -1.53
N ILE A 64 0.41 -7.68 -0.28
CA ILE A 64 1.50 -8.27 0.52
C ILE A 64 1.10 -9.64 1.09
N ASP A 65 -0.04 -10.19 0.69
CA ASP A 65 -0.54 -11.46 1.18
C ASP A 65 0.25 -12.62 0.62
N ASN A 66 0.86 -13.38 1.50
CA ASN A 66 1.51 -14.62 1.14
C ASN A 66 0.56 -15.81 1.42
N TRP A 67 -0.09 -16.34 0.39
CA TRP A 67 -0.97 -17.51 0.50
C TRP A 67 -0.25 -18.74 1.08
N SER A 68 1.06 -18.83 0.90
CA SER A 68 1.88 -19.94 1.43
C SER A 68 2.28 -19.74 2.91
N ALA A 69 2.23 -18.51 3.42
CA ALA A 69 2.60 -18.22 4.81
C ALA A 69 1.58 -18.72 5.83
N SER A 70 0.33 -18.97 5.43
CA SER A 70 -0.68 -19.61 6.28
C SER A 70 -0.24 -21.01 6.78
N ALA A 71 0.68 -21.65 6.07
CA ALA A 71 1.21 -22.98 6.44
C ALA A 71 2.38 -22.95 7.44
N SER A 72 3.09 -21.82 7.57
CA SER A 72 4.33 -21.74 8.38
C SER A 72 4.30 -20.78 9.57
N GLY A 73 3.18 -20.09 9.81
CA GLY A 73 2.90 -19.33 11.05
C GLY A 73 3.73 -18.06 11.30
N SER A 74 4.98 -17.98 10.84
CA SER A 74 5.90 -16.89 11.21
C SER A 74 5.68 -15.59 10.44
N PHE A 75 5.22 -15.66 9.19
CA PHE A 75 4.99 -14.46 8.37
C PHE A 75 3.60 -13.83 8.58
N VAL A 76 2.62 -14.58 9.08
CA VAL A 76 1.26 -14.10 9.38
C VAL A 76 1.26 -12.97 10.40
N LEU A 77 2.17 -13.00 11.37
CA LEU A 77 2.28 -11.94 12.37
C LEU A 77 2.85 -10.65 11.79
N MET A 78 3.74 -10.73 10.79
CA MET A 78 4.37 -9.57 10.16
C MET A 78 3.42 -8.90 9.16
N GLU A 79 2.65 -9.66 8.41
CA GLU A 79 1.60 -9.13 7.53
C GLU A 79 0.54 -8.37 8.33
N ASN A 80 0.13 -8.90 9.48
CA ASN A 80 -0.81 -8.24 10.37
C ASN A 80 -0.31 -6.89 10.90
N ALA A 81 1.01 -6.69 11.03
CA ALA A 81 1.59 -5.44 11.54
C ALA A 81 1.34 -4.24 10.61
N LEU A 82 1.20 -4.47 9.29
CA LEU A 82 0.94 -3.42 8.31
C LEU A 82 -0.54 -3.02 8.23
N TYR A 83 -1.46 -3.89 8.66
CA TYR A 83 -2.90 -3.64 8.64
C TYR A 83 -3.45 -3.30 10.02
N THR A 84 -2.77 -2.40 10.73
CA THR A 84 -3.19 -1.87 12.03
C THR A 84 -3.42 -0.36 11.94
N VAL A 85 -4.23 0.17 12.84
CA VAL A 85 -4.49 1.60 12.96
C VAL A 85 -3.19 2.37 13.19
N GLU A 86 -2.30 1.85 14.05
CA GLU A 86 -1.02 2.49 14.38
C GLU A 86 -0.10 2.57 13.18
N CYS A 87 -0.02 1.48 12.38
CA CYS A 87 0.78 1.50 11.16
C CYS A 87 0.22 2.50 10.15
N TRP A 88 -1.08 2.51 9.93
CA TRP A 88 -1.68 3.45 8.98
C TRP A 88 -1.58 4.91 9.46
N LYS A 89 -1.66 5.20 10.76
CA LYS A 89 -1.36 6.53 11.31
C LYS A 89 0.09 6.93 11.01
N LEU A 90 1.04 6.00 11.15
CA LEU A 90 2.43 6.22 10.80
C LEU A 90 2.58 6.50 9.29
N LEU A 91 2.05 5.65 8.41
CA LEU A 91 2.10 5.84 6.95
C LEU A 91 1.46 7.17 6.54
N PHE A 92 0.27 7.47 7.07
CA PHE A 92 -0.45 8.71 6.81
C PHE A 92 0.33 9.95 7.27
N SER A 93 1.04 9.86 8.39
CA SER A 93 1.92 10.92 8.87
C SER A 93 3.09 11.20 7.92
N ARG A 94 3.52 10.20 7.14
CA ARG A 94 4.61 10.29 6.16
C ARG A 94 4.18 10.82 4.79
N LEU A 95 2.89 11.02 4.57
CA LEU A 95 2.40 11.68 3.36
C LEU A 95 2.64 13.20 3.40
N LYS A 96 2.88 13.78 2.22
CA LYS A 96 2.78 15.22 1.98
C LYS A 96 1.31 15.71 2.13
N PRO A 97 1.04 17.01 2.14
CA PRO A 97 -0.34 17.52 2.25
C PRO A 97 -1.30 16.94 1.20
N ASP A 98 -0.87 16.81 -0.05
CA ASP A 98 -1.67 16.23 -1.15
C ASP A 98 -1.28 14.76 -1.43
N GLY A 99 -0.65 14.10 -0.47
CA GLY A 99 -0.19 12.73 -0.64
C GLY A 99 -1.30 11.70 -0.49
N ILE A 100 -1.12 10.57 -1.17
CA ILE A 100 -2.09 9.47 -1.22
C ILE A 100 -1.47 8.19 -0.67
N LEU A 101 -2.15 7.55 0.28
CA LEU A 101 -1.91 6.16 0.67
C LEU A 101 -2.79 5.25 -0.19
N THR A 102 -2.17 4.31 -0.90
CA THR A 102 -2.89 3.31 -1.68
C THR A 102 -2.71 1.93 -1.05
N VAL A 103 -3.81 1.20 -0.88
CA VAL A 103 -3.80 -0.14 -0.32
C VAL A 103 -4.59 -1.08 -1.23
N THR A 104 -3.92 -2.05 -1.83
CA THR A 104 -4.53 -3.03 -2.72
C THR A 104 -4.63 -4.38 -2.02
N ARG A 105 -5.82 -4.98 -2.05
CA ARG A 105 -6.10 -6.32 -1.52
C ARG A 105 -6.96 -7.12 -2.48
N PHE A 106 -7.02 -8.44 -2.28
CA PHE A 106 -7.99 -9.28 -2.96
C PHE A 106 -9.41 -8.86 -2.59
N PHE A 107 -10.25 -8.76 -3.60
CA PHE A 107 -11.66 -8.46 -3.46
C PHE A 107 -12.47 -9.72 -3.82
N ARG A 108 -13.26 -10.20 -2.86
CA ARG A 108 -14.13 -11.36 -3.04
C ARG A 108 -15.60 -10.93 -3.01
N SER A 109 -16.51 -11.82 -3.36
CA SER A 109 -17.95 -11.59 -3.30
C SER A 109 -18.44 -11.11 -1.92
N THR A 110 -17.77 -11.54 -0.85
CA THR A 110 -17.95 -11.00 0.50
C THR A 110 -16.70 -10.20 0.87
N PRO A 111 -16.73 -8.87 0.75
CA PRO A 111 -15.54 -8.03 0.85
C PRO A 111 -15.11 -7.74 2.31
N MET A 112 -14.99 -8.79 3.14
CA MET A 112 -14.67 -8.69 4.57
C MET A 112 -13.38 -7.90 4.83
N GLU A 113 -12.35 -8.14 4.02
CA GLU A 113 -11.07 -7.43 4.12
C GLU A 113 -11.24 -5.92 3.91
N HIS A 114 -12.02 -5.52 2.90
CA HIS A 114 -12.26 -4.11 2.61
C HIS A 114 -13.10 -3.43 3.71
N TYR A 115 -14.01 -4.15 4.36
CA TYR A 115 -14.73 -3.61 5.53
C TYR A 115 -13.78 -3.35 6.70
N ARG A 116 -12.82 -4.26 6.94
CA ARG A 116 -11.79 -4.06 7.95
C ARG A 116 -10.90 -2.86 7.63
N LEU A 117 -10.40 -2.78 6.38
CA LEU A 117 -9.58 -1.64 5.93
C LEU A 117 -10.33 -0.32 6.05
N ARG A 118 -11.63 -0.29 5.72
CA ARG A 118 -12.48 0.89 5.87
C ARG A 118 -12.53 1.37 7.33
N ASN A 119 -12.66 0.45 8.29
CA ASN A 119 -12.70 0.81 9.71
C ASN A 119 -11.34 1.37 10.17
N ILE A 120 -10.22 0.77 9.75
CA ILE A 120 -8.88 1.30 10.02
C ILE A 120 -8.74 2.70 9.42
N CYS A 121 -9.16 2.88 8.16
CA CYS A 121 -9.12 4.15 7.47
C CYS A 121 -9.92 5.23 8.20
N ALA A 122 -11.16 4.93 8.61
CA ALA A 122 -12.01 5.87 9.35
C ALA A 122 -11.35 6.34 10.65
N GLU A 123 -10.75 5.43 11.40
CA GLU A 123 -10.04 5.76 12.64
C GLU A 123 -8.81 6.64 12.39
N VAL A 124 -8.05 6.38 11.31
CA VAL A 124 -6.89 7.18 10.92
C VAL A 124 -7.30 8.60 10.55
N LEU A 125 -8.32 8.76 9.70
CA LEU A 125 -8.81 10.06 9.26
C LEU A 125 -9.40 10.86 10.42
N ASN A 126 -10.22 10.24 11.27
CA ASN A 126 -10.77 10.86 12.48
C ASN A 126 -9.64 11.35 13.42
N SER A 127 -8.61 10.53 13.62
CA SER A 127 -7.44 10.91 14.43
C SER A 127 -6.65 12.10 13.85
N ALA A 128 -6.75 12.30 12.53
CA ALA A 128 -6.17 13.44 11.84
C ALA A 128 -7.09 14.69 11.80
N GLY A 129 -8.27 14.61 12.46
CA GLY A 129 -9.26 15.68 12.48
C GLY A 129 -10.15 15.77 11.24
N ILE A 130 -10.11 14.75 10.38
CA ILE A 130 -10.91 14.69 9.15
C ILE A 130 -12.23 13.97 9.45
N THR A 131 -13.33 14.71 9.45
CA THR A 131 -14.67 14.21 9.76
C THR A 131 -15.46 13.80 8.52
N ASP A 132 -15.21 14.43 7.37
CA ASP A 132 -15.79 14.04 6.08
C ASP A 132 -14.96 12.96 5.40
N ILE A 133 -15.06 11.74 5.93
CA ILE A 133 -14.28 10.58 5.45
C ILE A 133 -14.55 10.30 3.96
N ARG A 134 -15.78 10.55 3.49
CA ARG A 134 -16.18 10.17 2.12
C ARG A 134 -15.43 10.92 1.04
N SER A 135 -15.10 12.18 1.28
CA SER A 135 -14.34 13.01 0.33
C SER A 135 -12.85 12.63 0.28
N HIS A 136 -12.36 11.87 1.26
CA HIS A 136 -10.95 11.50 1.38
C HIS A 136 -10.64 10.04 1.01
N VAL A 137 -11.65 9.25 0.65
CA VAL A 137 -11.51 7.82 0.36
C VAL A 137 -12.18 7.46 -0.95
N MET A 138 -11.43 6.76 -1.80
CA MET A 138 -11.94 6.14 -3.02
C MET A 138 -11.61 4.65 -3.01
N ILE A 139 -12.53 3.81 -3.47
CA ILE A 139 -12.29 2.38 -3.65
C ILE A 139 -12.50 2.04 -5.12
N ILE A 140 -11.43 1.59 -5.76
CA ILE A 140 -11.44 1.13 -7.15
C ILE A 140 -11.44 -0.40 -7.13
N ASN A 141 -12.45 -1.00 -7.75
CA ASN A 141 -12.58 -2.45 -7.83
C ASN A 141 -12.36 -2.91 -9.26
N CYS A 142 -11.39 -3.80 -9.45
CA CYS A 142 -11.12 -4.46 -10.72
C CYS A 142 -11.56 -5.92 -10.62
N GLN A 143 -12.71 -6.25 -11.21
CA GLN A 143 -13.25 -7.60 -11.25
C GLN A 143 -12.96 -8.23 -12.62
N GLN A 144 -12.51 -9.49 -12.63
CA GLN A 144 -12.44 -10.27 -13.87
C GLN A 144 -13.86 -10.65 -14.31
N ARG A 145 -14.25 -10.20 -15.51
CA ARG A 145 -15.60 -10.41 -16.08
C ARG A 145 -15.93 -11.85 -16.44
N GLU A 146 -14.93 -12.74 -16.51
CA GLU A 146 -15.08 -14.08 -17.10
C GLU A 146 -15.69 -15.14 -16.17
N ARG A 147 -15.86 -14.85 -14.88
CA ARG A 147 -16.48 -15.79 -13.94
C ARG A 147 -17.62 -15.10 -13.18
N ILE A 148 -18.84 -15.29 -13.72
CA ILE A 148 -20.07 -14.72 -13.14
C ILE A 148 -20.35 -15.24 -11.72
N GLU A 149 -19.86 -16.44 -11.38
CA GLU A 149 -20.08 -17.08 -10.07
C GLU A 149 -19.04 -16.71 -9.02
N ASP A 150 -17.82 -16.35 -9.41
CA ASP A 150 -16.75 -15.95 -8.50
C ASP A 150 -16.34 -14.51 -8.82
N ARG A 151 -17.01 -13.54 -8.17
CA ARG A 151 -16.68 -12.12 -8.28
C ARG A 151 -15.39 -11.79 -7.52
N SER A 152 -14.34 -12.57 -7.79
CA SER A 152 -13.02 -12.31 -7.24
C SER A 152 -12.25 -11.33 -8.13
N GLY A 153 -11.43 -10.50 -7.52
CA GLY A 153 -10.63 -9.51 -8.20
C GLY A 153 -9.69 -8.82 -7.22
N THR A 154 -9.27 -7.62 -7.55
CA THR A 154 -8.52 -6.76 -6.65
C THR A 154 -9.28 -5.47 -6.38
N GLY A 155 -9.26 -5.03 -5.14
CA GLY A 155 -9.80 -3.73 -4.73
C GLY A 155 -8.66 -2.85 -4.20
N THR A 156 -8.55 -1.64 -4.73
CA THR A 156 -7.59 -0.64 -4.27
C THR A 156 -8.30 0.48 -3.55
N MET A 157 -7.94 0.70 -2.29
CA MET A 157 -8.39 1.84 -1.51
C MET A 157 -7.36 2.96 -1.63
N LEU A 158 -7.81 4.13 -2.04
CA LEU A 158 -7.04 5.37 -2.10
C LEU A 158 -7.48 6.24 -0.92
N ILE A 159 -6.52 6.72 -0.14
CA ILE A 159 -6.76 7.55 1.04
C ILE A 159 -5.91 8.80 0.90
N SER A 160 -6.55 9.95 0.78
CA SER A 160 -5.89 11.25 0.58
C SER A 160 -5.98 12.13 1.84
N LYS A 161 -4.94 12.94 2.09
CA LYS A 161 -4.99 14.00 3.10
C LYS A 161 -5.89 15.17 2.69
N SER A 162 -5.93 15.47 1.39
CA SER A 162 -6.83 16.46 0.80
C SER A 162 -8.07 15.79 0.24
N PRO A 163 -9.25 16.42 0.25
CA PRO A 163 -10.44 15.86 -0.36
C PRO A 163 -10.23 15.63 -1.86
N PHE A 164 -10.71 14.51 -2.38
CA PHE A 164 -10.77 14.28 -3.82
C PHE A 164 -11.69 15.28 -4.49
N THR A 165 -11.23 15.87 -5.56
CA THR A 165 -12.03 16.80 -6.37
C THR A 165 -13.00 16.03 -7.28
N VAL A 166 -14.07 16.70 -7.73
CA VAL A 166 -15.02 16.12 -8.69
C VAL A 166 -14.31 15.68 -9.98
N ASN A 167 -13.30 16.42 -10.42
CA ASN A 167 -12.54 16.07 -11.62
C ASN A 167 -11.73 14.77 -11.43
N GLU A 168 -11.14 14.55 -10.26
CA GLU A 168 -10.41 13.32 -9.93
C GLU A 168 -11.34 12.11 -9.82
N LEU A 169 -12.59 12.33 -9.42
CA LEU A 169 -13.60 11.27 -9.33
C LEU A 169 -14.19 10.85 -10.67
N ASN A 170 -14.10 11.71 -11.70
CA ASN A 170 -14.69 11.49 -13.02
C ASN A 170 -13.66 11.04 -14.07
N THR A 171 -12.40 10.77 -13.67
CA THR A 171 -11.32 10.29 -14.54
C THR A 171 -11.28 8.77 -14.53
#